data_c1ba1b197a2b20082c3b188a262e342c
#
_entry.id   c1ba1b197a2b20082c3b188a262e342c
#
_cell.length_a   1.000
_cell.length_b   1.000
_cell.length_c   1.000
_cell.angle_alpha   90.00
_cell.angle_beta   90.00
_cell.angle_gamma   90.00
#
_symmetry.space_group_name_H-M   'P 1'
#
loop_
_entity.id
_entity.type
_entity.pdbx_description
1 polymer ?
#
loop_
_entity_poly.entity_id
_entity_poly.type
_entity_poly.pdbx_seq_one_letter_code
_entity_poly.pdbx_strand_id
1 'polypeptide(L)'
;PCQRGSAQNPDIFFQAREACNPYYDALPAVVQEYMDKVNEKIGTDYKLFNYYGAADAEHIIVAMGSVNDTIEETIDYLMAAGKKVGVVKVRLYRPFCAQALIDADLCS
;
A
#
# COMPACT_ATOMS: atom_id res chain seq x y z
N PRO A 1 -11.20 -27.33 8.52
CA PRO A 1 -9.76 -27.15 8.59
C PRO A 1 -9.22 -27.73 9.89
N CYS A 2 -8.38 -28.69 9.71
CA CYS A 2 -7.87 -29.56 10.77
C CYS A 2 -6.65 -28.99 11.54
N GLN A 3 -6.35 -27.72 11.39
CA GLN A 3 -5.12 -27.10 11.92
C GLN A 3 -5.33 -26.19 13.16
N ARG A 4 -6.53 -26.15 13.73
CA ARG A 4 -6.80 -25.33 14.92
C ARG A 4 -6.19 -25.97 16.16
N GLY A 5 -5.39 -25.19 16.89
CA GLY A 5 -4.74 -25.64 18.11
C GLY A 5 -3.58 -26.63 17.92
N SER A 6 -3.13 -26.81 16.69
CA SER A 6 -1.96 -27.64 16.38
C SER A 6 -0.66 -26.89 16.65
N ALA A 7 0.34 -27.59 17.15
CA ALA A 7 1.71 -27.15 17.19
C ALA A 7 2.48 -27.73 16.01
N GLN A 8 3.37 -26.96 15.40
CA GLN A 8 4.23 -27.39 14.31
C GLN A 8 5.70 -27.27 14.71
N ASN A 9 6.49 -28.29 14.39
CA ASN A 9 7.93 -28.20 14.51
C ASN A 9 8.51 -27.21 13.47
N PRO A 10 9.71 -26.66 13.67
CA PRO A 10 10.29 -25.65 12.78
C PRO A 10 10.36 -26.06 11.31
N ASP A 11 10.68 -27.32 11.02
CA ASP A 11 10.74 -27.89 9.67
C ASP A 11 9.37 -27.91 8.98
N ILE A 12 8.33 -28.34 9.69
CA ILE A 12 6.95 -28.36 9.16
C ILE A 12 6.43 -26.93 8.99
N PHE A 13 6.70 -26.04 9.92
CA PHE A 13 6.32 -24.64 9.81
C PHE A 13 7.01 -23.97 8.62
N PHE A 14 8.29 -24.24 8.40
CA PHE A 14 9.02 -23.73 7.25
C PHE A 14 8.39 -24.19 5.92
N GLN A 15 8.07 -25.49 5.79
CA GLN A 15 7.42 -26.04 4.61
C GLN A 15 6.07 -25.35 4.34
N ALA A 16 5.25 -25.11 5.38
CA ALA A 16 3.98 -24.43 5.25
C ALA A 16 4.16 -22.97 4.82
N ARG A 17 5.18 -22.28 5.33
CA ARG A 17 5.50 -20.90 4.92
C ARG A 17 5.98 -20.81 3.47
N GLU A 18 6.80 -21.74 3.02
CA GLU A 18 7.23 -21.82 1.62
C GLU A 18 6.05 -22.12 0.67
N ALA A 19 5.15 -23.01 1.07
CA ALA A 19 3.94 -23.33 0.30
C ALA A 19 2.97 -22.13 0.13
N CYS A 20 3.07 -21.11 0.99
CA CYS A 20 2.27 -19.88 0.89
C CYS A 20 2.80 -18.89 -0.16
N ASN A 21 4.05 -19.00 -0.60
CA ASN A 21 4.69 -18.01 -1.48
C ASN A 21 3.91 -17.75 -2.77
N PRO A 22 3.42 -18.75 -3.52
CA PRO A 22 2.67 -18.49 -4.75
C PRO A 22 1.39 -17.64 -4.53
N TYR A 23 0.76 -17.79 -3.37
CA TYR A 23 -0.42 -17.00 -3.01
C TYR A 23 -0.05 -15.55 -2.70
N TYR A 24 1.04 -15.34 -1.98
CA TYR A 24 1.56 -14.00 -1.71
C TYR A 24 2.04 -13.30 -2.97
N ASP A 25 2.68 -14.03 -3.88
CA ASP A 25 3.15 -13.47 -5.16
C ASP A 25 2.00 -13.01 -6.05
N ALA A 26 0.87 -13.72 -6.02
CA ALA A 26 -0.33 -13.36 -6.76
C ALA A 26 -1.16 -12.24 -6.09
N LEU A 27 -0.97 -11.98 -4.80
CA LEU A 27 -1.83 -11.12 -4.01
C LEU A 27 -1.88 -9.66 -4.49
N PRO A 28 -0.79 -9.01 -4.91
CA PRO A 28 -0.87 -7.63 -5.39
C PRO A 28 -1.86 -7.44 -6.55
N ALA A 29 -1.84 -8.35 -7.52
CA ALA A 29 -2.77 -8.32 -8.66
C ALA A 29 -4.22 -8.54 -8.23
N VAL A 30 -4.47 -9.48 -7.33
CA VAL A 30 -5.79 -9.76 -6.78
C VAL A 30 -6.33 -8.55 -6.00
N VAL A 31 -5.52 -7.95 -5.15
CA VAL A 31 -5.93 -6.77 -4.36
C VAL A 31 -6.25 -5.60 -5.28
N GLN A 32 -5.42 -5.34 -6.29
CA GLN A 32 -5.68 -4.25 -7.24
C GLN A 32 -6.97 -4.48 -8.02
N GLU A 33 -7.25 -5.70 -8.48
CA GLU A 33 -8.52 -6.04 -9.15
C GLU A 33 -9.74 -5.72 -8.28
N TYR A 34 -9.69 -6.06 -6.99
CA TYR A 34 -10.79 -5.76 -6.07
C TYR A 34 -10.88 -4.27 -5.73
N MET A 35 -9.76 -3.57 -5.62
CA MET A 35 -9.76 -2.10 -5.47
C MET A 35 -10.43 -1.44 -6.68
N ASP A 36 -10.14 -1.89 -7.90
CA ASP A 36 -10.74 -1.36 -9.13
C ASP A 36 -12.26 -1.59 -9.15
N LYS A 37 -12.73 -2.76 -8.72
CA LYS A 37 -14.16 -3.04 -8.57
C LYS A 37 -14.86 -2.14 -7.55
N VAL A 38 -14.18 -1.82 -6.46
CA VAL A 38 -14.68 -0.88 -5.43
C VAL A 38 -14.70 0.53 -6.00
N ASN A 39 -13.64 0.96 -6.65
CA ASN A 39 -13.52 2.29 -7.28
C ASN A 39 -14.67 2.52 -8.28
N GLU A 40 -14.98 1.53 -9.10
CA GLU A 40 -16.08 1.59 -10.06
C GLU A 40 -17.44 1.78 -9.38
N LYS A 41 -17.66 1.11 -8.23
CA LYS A 41 -18.96 1.13 -7.54
C LYS A 41 -19.20 2.39 -6.72
N ILE A 42 -18.19 2.93 -6.09
CA ILE A 42 -18.34 4.06 -5.15
C ILE A 42 -17.58 5.31 -5.56
N GLY A 43 -16.91 5.31 -6.72
CA GLY A 43 -16.25 6.49 -7.27
C GLY A 43 -14.98 6.90 -6.52
N THR A 44 -14.24 5.95 -5.97
CA THR A 44 -12.96 6.17 -5.30
C THR A 44 -11.78 5.92 -6.25
N ASP A 45 -10.56 6.21 -5.82
CA ASP A 45 -9.31 5.92 -6.55
C ASP A 45 -8.33 5.16 -5.65
N TYR A 46 -8.73 3.98 -5.20
CA TYR A 46 -7.87 3.13 -4.39
C TYR A 46 -6.86 2.36 -5.26
N LYS A 47 -5.59 2.44 -4.87
CA LYS A 47 -4.47 1.70 -5.45
C LYS A 47 -3.64 1.10 -4.33
N LEU A 48 -2.70 0.22 -4.66
CA LEU A 48 -1.77 -0.35 -3.68
C LEU A 48 -0.97 0.74 -2.96
N PHE A 49 -0.61 1.78 -3.70
CA PHE A 49 -0.01 3.02 -3.22
C PHE A 49 -0.72 4.20 -3.88
N ASN A 50 -1.08 5.20 -3.11
CA ASN A 50 -1.64 6.45 -3.61
C ASN A 50 -0.74 7.61 -3.24
N TYR A 51 -0.42 8.45 -4.20
CA TYR A 51 0.28 9.71 -3.98
C TYR A 51 -0.71 10.85 -3.73
N TYR A 52 -0.35 11.77 -2.85
CA TYR A 52 -1.07 13.02 -2.61
C TYR A 52 -0.09 14.15 -2.32
N GLY A 53 -0.20 15.27 -3.03
CA GLY A 53 0.64 16.45 -2.80
C GLY A 53 1.11 17.12 -4.08
N ALA A 54 2.20 17.86 -3.99
CA ALA A 54 2.79 18.59 -5.11
C ALA A 54 3.40 17.63 -6.14
N ALA A 55 3.17 17.88 -7.45
CA ALA A 55 3.75 17.06 -8.51
C ALA A 55 5.29 17.15 -8.57
N ASP A 56 5.84 18.24 -8.07
CA ASP A 56 7.28 18.49 -7.99
C ASP A 56 7.78 18.51 -6.52
N ALA A 57 7.26 17.60 -5.70
CA ALA A 57 7.59 17.53 -4.28
C ALA A 57 9.09 17.31 -4.05
N GLU A 58 9.67 18.14 -3.19
CA GLU A 58 11.07 18.01 -2.74
C GLU A 58 11.20 17.08 -1.54
N HIS A 59 10.10 16.90 -0.78
CA HIS A 59 10.02 16.03 0.38
C HIS A 59 8.76 15.20 0.33
N ILE A 60 8.92 13.89 0.43
CA ILE A 60 7.82 12.94 0.38
C ILE A 60 7.85 12.09 1.65
N ILE A 61 6.68 11.97 2.29
CA ILE A 61 6.47 11.10 3.44
C ILE A 61 5.82 9.82 2.93
N VAL A 62 6.30 8.67 3.38
CA VAL A 62 5.65 7.39 3.16
C VAL A 62 4.96 6.98 4.46
N ALA A 63 3.65 6.83 4.43
CA ALA A 63 2.85 6.55 5.62
C ALA A 63 1.75 5.52 5.36
N MET A 64 1.28 4.89 6.43
CA MET A 64 0.23 3.88 6.41
C MET A 64 -0.75 4.09 7.56
N GLY A 65 -2.02 3.83 7.30
CA GLY A 65 -3.07 3.90 8.31
C GLY A 65 -3.71 5.28 8.46
N SER A 66 -4.38 5.52 9.58
CA SER A 66 -5.21 6.70 9.82
C SER A 66 -4.44 8.02 9.90
N VAL A 67 -3.14 7.98 10.11
CA VAL A 67 -2.30 9.19 10.11
C VAL A 67 -2.32 9.92 8.75
N ASN A 68 -2.65 9.21 7.67
CA ASN A 68 -2.70 9.79 6.34
C ASN A 68 -3.68 10.97 6.22
N ASP A 69 -4.81 10.92 6.89
CA ASP A 69 -5.81 11.99 6.84
C ASP A 69 -5.23 13.29 7.43
N THR A 70 -4.54 13.19 8.56
CA THR A 70 -3.86 14.33 9.17
C THR A 70 -2.68 14.84 8.32
N ILE A 71 -1.96 13.93 7.66
CA ILE A 71 -0.86 14.31 6.76
C ILE A 71 -1.41 15.06 5.54
N GLU A 72 -2.53 14.67 4.96
CA GLU A 72 -3.13 15.37 3.82
C GLU A 72 -3.49 16.81 4.18
N GLU A 73 -4.16 17.05 5.31
CA GLU A 73 -4.45 18.40 5.80
C GLU A 73 -3.17 19.23 6.02
N THR A 74 -2.13 18.60 6.55
CA THR A 74 -0.84 19.26 6.76
C THR A 74 -0.18 19.61 5.43
N ILE A 75 -0.26 18.73 4.44
CA ILE A 75 0.27 18.97 3.09
C ILE A 75 -0.44 20.16 2.45
N ASP A 76 -1.76 20.23 2.52
CA ASP A 76 -2.54 21.35 1.99
C ASP A 76 -2.13 22.68 2.62
N TYR A 77 -1.95 22.70 3.93
CA TYR A 77 -1.44 23.88 4.64
C TYR A 77 -0.03 24.28 4.19
N LEU A 78 0.87 23.34 4.06
CA LEU A 78 2.26 23.58 3.64
C LEU A 78 2.36 24.00 2.18
N MET A 79 1.56 23.41 1.30
CA MET A 79 1.48 23.79 -0.11
C MET A 79 0.94 25.21 -0.27
N ALA A 80 -0.06 25.61 0.52
CA ALA A 80 -0.56 26.99 0.57
C ALA A 80 0.52 27.97 1.04
N ALA A 81 1.47 27.53 1.85
CA ALA A 81 2.66 28.29 2.25
C ALA A 81 3.82 28.22 1.25
N GLY A 82 3.62 27.61 0.08
CA GLY A 82 4.62 27.52 -0.99
C GLY A 82 5.66 26.41 -0.81
N LYS A 83 5.38 25.43 0.05
CA LYS A 83 6.26 24.26 0.22
C LYS A 83 5.88 23.15 -0.76
N LYS A 84 6.88 22.44 -1.27
CA LYS A 84 6.73 21.33 -2.21
C LYS A 84 6.85 20.00 -1.46
N VAL A 85 5.72 19.51 -1.00
CA VAL A 85 5.64 18.32 -0.14
C VAL A 85 4.56 17.35 -0.64
N GLY A 86 4.72 16.08 -0.33
CA GLY A 86 3.76 15.06 -0.68
C GLY A 86 3.78 13.87 0.28
N VAL A 87 2.78 12.99 0.14
CA VAL A 87 2.70 11.73 0.87
C VAL A 87 2.36 10.58 -0.08
N VAL A 88 3.04 9.46 0.13
CA VAL A 88 2.66 8.17 -0.44
C VAL A 88 1.90 7.39 0.62
N LYS A 89 0.65 7.10 0.35
CA LYS A 89 -0.23 6.31 1.22
C LYS A 89 -0.10 4.84 0.88
N VAL A 90 0.42 4.05 1.81
CA VAL A 90 0.58 2.59 1.65
C VAL A 90 -0.72 1.91 2.03
N ARG A 91 -1.35 1.21 1.08
CA ARG A 91 -2.57 0.43 1.30
C ARG A 91 -2.30 -1.06 1.34
N LEU A 92 -1.32 -1.55 0.59
CA LEU A 92 -0.84 -2.93 0.68
C LEU A 92 0.63 -2.93 1.09
N TYR A 93 0.89 -3.21 2.36
CA TYR A 93 2.24 -3.32 2.90
C TYR A 93 2.85 -4.71 2.68
N ARG A 94 2.04 -5.76 2.76
CA ARG A 94 2.51 -7.14 2.65
C ARG A 94 1.60 -8.00 1.77
N PRO A 95 2.14 -8.58 0.67
CA PRO A 95 3.51 -8.45 0.18
C PRO A 95 3.81 -7.03 -0.31
N PHE A 96 5.06 -6.60 -0.17
CA PHE A 96 5.49 -5.30 -0.63
C PHE A 96 5.75 -5.31 -2.13
N CYS A 97 5.03 -4.48 -2.88
CA CYS A 97 5.20 -4.35 -4.32
C CYS A 97 6.03 -3.10 -4.64
N ALA A 98 7.35 -3.26 -4.76
CA ALA A 98 8.27 -2.16 -5.02
C ALA A 98 7.95 -1.42 -6.34
N GLN A 99 7.54 -2.15 -7.38
CA GLN A 99 7.19 -1.53 -8.66
C GLN A 99 5.98 -0.61 -8.53
N ALA A 100 4.93 -1.03 -7.82
CA ALA A 100 3.76 -0.20 -7.60
C ALA A 100 4.07 1.06 -6.79
N LEU A 101 5.04 1.00 -5.87
CA LEU A 101 5.52 2.19 -5.15
C LEU A 101 6.23 3.16 -6.10
N ILE A 102 7.11 2.66 -6.96
CA ILE A 102 7.83 3.48 -7.94
C ILE A 102 6.85 4.13 -8.91
N ASP A 103 5.87 3.37 -9.39
CA ASP A 103 4.87 3.87 -10.35
C ASP A 103 3.93 4.92 -9.72
N ALA A 104 3.72 4.85 -8.41
CA ALA A 104 2.84 5.80 -7.70
C ALA A 104 3.46 7.19 -7.54
N ASP A 105 4.77 7.29 -7.52
CA ASP A 105 5.44 8.47 -6.97
C ASP A 105 6.51 9.09 -7.88
N LEU A 106 7.24 8.28 -8.60
CA LEU A 106 8.49 8.74 -9.22
C LEU A 106 8.37 9.04 -10.70
N CYS A 107 7.18 8.98 -11.27
CA CYS A 107 6.93 9.17 -12.71
C CYS A 107 6.13 10.42 -13.05
N SER A 108 6.10 11.41 -12.16
CA SER A 108 5.47 12.71 -12.46
C SER A 108 6.49 13.76 -12.89
#